data_40a30656082de10422051711cee73d00
#
_entry.id   40a30656082de10422051711cee73d00
#
_cell.length_a   1.000
_cell.length_b   1.000
_cell.length_c   1.000
_cell.angle_alpha   90.00
_cell.angle_beta   90.00
_cell.angle_gamma   90.00
#
_symmetry.space_group_name_H-M   'P 1'
#
loop_
_entity.id
_entity.type
_entity.pdbx_description
1 polymer ?
#
loop_
_entity_poly.entity_id
_entity_poly.type
_entity_poly.pdbx_seq_one_letter_code
_entity_poly.pdbx_strand_id
1 'polypeptide(L)'
;GVTSLGFKVPAKELNATFISTLLEGIKADAVELNFSTCQGHTVELARLLTAYYDGKGYDRTALVGSIDFDPMQKILTKGKDTTALLNKLAELVNILAPFPKMRCICINADTLCNAGAYIYQELGYALAWGNEYLNLMVEAGIPAALAAKKIKFNFGISGVYFMEIAKFRAARMMWAQIVKQYNPVCPREDCTNTGEDKSCNCACKMYVNATTSTYNMTVFDSYVNMLRTQTEAMSAALANVDAIVVTPFDAPYEVPTDFAERI
;
A
#
# COMPACT_ATOMS: atom_id res chain seq x y z
N GLY A 1 7.63 5.91 18.80
CA GLY A 1 8.52 6.03 17.68
C GLY A 1 7.87 5.63 16.37
N VAL A 2 8.41 6.14 15.30
CA VAL A 2 7.98 5.81 13.93
C VAL A 2 8.45 4.40 13.61
N THR A 3 7.55 3.53 13.14
CA THR A 3 7.84 2.14 12.79
C THR A 3 7.77 1.88 11.27
N SER A 4 7.31 2.86 10.50
CA SER A 4 7.20 2.79 9.04
C SER A 4 7.70 4.10 8.43
N LEU A 5 8.57 4.04 7.42
CA LEU A 5 9.13 5.17 6.71
C LEU A 5 8.68 5.15 5.24
N GLY A 6 8.30 6.31 4.72
CA GLY A 6 7.93 6.48 3.32
C GLY A 6 8.93 7.36 2.58
N PHE A 7 9.39 6.91 1.42
CA PHE A 7 10.34 7.64 0.59
C PHE A 7 9.78 7.87 -0.82
N LYS A 8 9.76 9.12 -1.24
CA LYS A 8 9.50 9.49 -2.62
C LYS A 8 10.82 9.71 -3.34
N VAL A 9 11.21 8.73 -4.16
CA VAL A 9 12.49 8.74 -4.88
C VAL A 9 12.33 9.45 -6.22
N PRO A 10 13.06 10.55 -6.46
CA PRO A 10 13.05 11.22 -7.74
C PRO A 10 13.63 10.32 -8.84
N ALA A 11 12.92 10.18 -9.97
CA ALA A 11 13.38 9.31 -11.06
C ALA A 11 14.74 9.70 -11.65
N LYS A 12 15.10 11.00 -11.57
CA LYS A 12 16.39 11.50 -12.05
C LYS A 12 17.58 11.09 -11.19
N GLU A 13 17.33 10.79 -9.92
CA GLU A 13 18.35 10.43 -8.91
C GLU A 13 18.41 8.91 -8.69
N LEU A 14 17.62 8.13 -9.43
CA LEU A 14 17.51 6.71 -9.24
C LEU A 14 18.77 5.98 -9.70
N ASN A 15 19.65 5.67 -8.73
CA ASN A 15 20.87 4.89 -8.91
C ASN A 15 21.30 4.22 -7.59
N ALA A 16 22.24 3.28 -7.67
CA ALA A 16 22.69 2.49 -6.53
C ALA A 16 23.31 3.34 -5.41
N THR A 17 24.06 4.39 -5.77
CA THR A 17 24.70 5.30 -4.81
C THR A 17 23.64 6.06 -4.03
N PHE A 18 22.63 6.61 -4.70
CA PHE A 18 21.52 7.32 -4.06
C PHE A 18 20.77 6.41 -3.08
N ILE A 19 20.42 5.19 -3.49
CA ILE A 19 19.73 4.22 -2.60
C ILE A 19 20.61 3.90 -1.37
N SER A 20 21.91 3.72 -1.56
CA SER A 20 22.84 3.45 -0.45
C SER A 20 22.91 4.62 0.53
N THR A 21 22.96 5.85 0.04
CA THR A 21 22.99 7.06 0.87
C THR A 21 21.65 7.29 1.57
N LEU A 22 20.52 7.09 0.84
CA LEU A 22 19.18 7.26 1.41
C LEU A 22 18.90 6.31 2.57
N LEU A 23 19.42 5.09 2.50
CA LEU A 23 19.21 4.05 3.51
C LEU A 23 20.36 3.91 4.50
N GLU A 24 21.35 4.81 4.45
CA GLU A 24 22.48 4.81 5.38
C GLU A 24 21.98 5.01 6.82
N GLY A 25 22.42 4.15 7.73
CA GLY A 25 22.01 4.17 9.14
C GLY A 25 20.63 3.60 9.44
N ILE A 26 19.84 3.25 8.43
CA ILE A 26 18.51 2.64 8.62
C ILE A 26 18.64 1.12 8.66
N LYS A 27 18.13 0.50 9.73
CA LYS A 27 18.01 -0.95 9.85
C LYS A 27 16.74 -1.41 9.13
N ALA A 28 16.89 -1.86 7.89
CA ALA A 28 15.76 -2.22 7.03
C ALA A 28 14.94 -3.43 7.53
N ASP A 29 15.50 -4.24 8.38
CA ASP A 29 14.86 -5.40 9.04
C ASP A 29 14.07 -5.03 10.32
N ALA A 30 14.26 -3.79 10.82
CA ALA A 30 13.61 -3.30 12.03
C ALA A 30 12.48 -2.29 11.75
N VAL A 31 12.42 -1.73 10.54
CA VAL A 31 11.47 -0.67 10.15
C VAL A 31 10.82 -1.04 8.83
N GLU A 32 9.52 -0.81 8.70
CA GLU A 32 8.84 -0.95 7.41
C GLU A 32 9.27 0.17 6.45
N LEU A 33 9.69 -0.19 5.24
CA LEU A 33 10.17 0.76 4.24
C LEU A 33 9.24 0.81 3.02
N ASN A 34 8.65 1.96 2.77
CA ASN A 34 7.72 2.18 1.67
C ASN A 34 8.33 3.17 0.68
N PHE A 35 8.34 2.81 -0.59
CA PHE A 35 8.96 3.61 -1.65
C PHE A 35 7.95 3.96 -2.73
N SER A 36 8.08 5.17 -3.26
CA SER A 36 7.36 5.61 -4.45
C SER A 36 8.30 6.31 -5.40
N THR A 37 8.05 6.18 -6.71
CA THR A 37 8.76 6.89 -7.77
C THR A 37 7.84 7.12 -8.96
N CYS A 38 8.34 7.72 -10.03
CA CYS A 38 7.61 7.72 -11.30
C CYS A 38 7.38 6.28 -11.76
N GLN A 39 6.13 5.91 -12.01
CA GLN A 39 5.74 4.50 -12.27
C GLN A 39 6.47 3.85 -13.45
N GLY A 40 6.99 4.65 -14.40
CA GLY A 40 7.85 4.14 -15.47
C GLY A 40 9.18 3.55 -14.98
N HIS A 41 9.65 3.99 -13.80
CA HIS A 41 10.91 3.59 -13.16
C HIS A 41 10.74 2.64 -11.98
N THR A 42 9.52 2.17 -11.69
CA THR A 42 9.26 1.31 -10.51
C THR A 42 10.02 -0.02 -10.59
N VAL A 43 10.13 -0.62 -11.76
CA VAL A 43 10.90 -1.87 -11.96
C VAL A 43 12.39 -1.64 -11.69
N GLU A 44 12.95 -0.53 -12.16
CA GLU A 44 14.33 -0.14 -11.89
C GLU A 44 14.58 0.07 -10.39
N LEU A 45 13.68 0.80 -9.72
CA LEU A 45 13.72 0.97 -8.26
C LEU A 45 13.69 -0.39 -7.53
N ALA A 46 12.82 -1.31 -7.94
CA ALA A 46 12.75 -2.63 -7.35
C ALA A 46 14.07 -3.41 -7.48
N ARG A 47 14.70 -3.35 -8.67
CA ARG A 47 15.99 -3.98 -8.90
C ARG A 47 17.11 -3.38 -8.04
N LEU A 48 17.16 -2.06 -7.90
CA LEU A 48 18.15 -1.36 -7.07
C LEU A 48 17.97 -1.68 -5.58
N LEU A 49 16.72 -1.70 -5.09
CA LEU A 49 16.42 -2.05 -3.69
C LEU A 49 16.78 -3.51 -3.38
N THR A 50 16.42 -4.44 -4.26
CA THR A 50 16.74 -5.87 -4.06
C THR A 50 18.25 -6.09 -4.07
N ALA A 51 18.98 -5.45 -4.99
CA ALA A 51 20.44 -5.51 -5.03
C ALA A 51 21.09 -4.91 -3.76
N TYR A 52 20.54 -3.80 -3.25
CA TYR A 52 20.99 -3.20 -2.00
C TYR A 52 20.79 -4.14 -0.81
N TYR A 53 19.59 -4.73 -0.67
CA TYR A 53 19.30 -5.65 0.43
C TYR A 53 20.18 -6.89 0.40
N ASP A 54 20.36 -7.48 -0.79
CA ASP A 54 21.24 -8.64 -0.97
C ASP A 54 22.71 -8.29 -0.67
N GLY A 55 23.17 -7.13 -1.14
CA GLY A 55 24.53 -6.64 -0.88
C GLY A 55 24.82 -6.35 0.60
N LYS A 56 23.79 -6.04 1.39
CA LYS A 56 23.89 -5.85 2.85
C LYS A 56 23.68 -7.15 3.64
N GLY A 57 23.29 -8.26 2.98
CA GLY A 57 23.06 -9.55 3.61
C GLY A 57 21.80 -9.60 4.48
N TYR A 58 20.78 -8.77 4.21
CA TYR A 58 19.52 -8.83 4.94
C TYR A 58 18.76 -10.13 4.67
N ASP A 59 18.12 -10.69 5.68
CA ASP A 59 17.16 -11.77 5.51
C ASP A 59 15.92 -11.25 4.76
N ARG A 60 15.70 -11.77 3.56
CA ARG A 60 14.56 -11.39 2.70
C ARG A 60 13.20 -11.63 3.37
N THR A 61 13.12 -12.55 4.32
CA THR A 61 11.88 -12.86 5.07
C THR A 61 11.59 -11.87 6.19
N ALA A 62 12.59 -11.13 6.66
CA ALA A 62 12.47 -10.11 7.68
C ALA A 62 12.01 -8.77 7.11
N LEU A 63 12.37 -8.47 5.85
CA LEU A 63 12.10 -7.19 5.20
C LEU A 63 10.61 -6.97 4.95
N VAL A 64 10.09 -5.87 5.50
CA VAL A 64 8.68 -5.45 5.38
C VAL A 64 8.62 -4.11 4.65
N GLY A 65 7.71 -3.96 3.71
CA GLY A 65 7.53 -2.69 3.03
C GLY A 65 6.72 -2.76 1.75
N SER A 66 6.81 -1.70 0.97
CA SER A 66 6.16 -1.65 -0.33
C SER A 66 6.88 -0.76 -1.33
N ILE A 67 6.64 -1.02 -2.60
CA ILE A 67 6.96 -0.13 -3.71
C ILE A 67 5.64 0.25 -4.36
N ASP A 68 5.33 1.54 -4.41
CA ASP A 68 4.07 2.02 -4.97
C ASP A 68 4.05 1.87 -6.50
N PHE A 69 3.17 0.99 -6.98
CA PHE A 69 2.90 0.83 -8.40
C PHE A 69 1.39 0.69 -8.61
N ASP A 70 0.80 1.73 -9.20
CA ASP A 70 -0.63 1.83 -9.46
C ASP A 70 -0.92 2.53 -10.80
N PRO A 71 -0.69 1.84 -11.92
CA PRO A 71 -1.01 2.40 -13.24
C PRO A 71 -2.48 2.79 -13.42
N MET A 72 -3.42 2.07 -12.80
CA MET A 72 -4.85 2.35 -12.94
C MET A 72 -5.25 3.69 -12.31
N GLN A 73 -4.58 4.11 -11.23
CA GLN A 73 -4.78 5.45 -10.68
C GLN A 73 -4.57 6.56 -11.72
N LYS A 74 -3.62 6.36 -12.64
CA LYS A 74 -3.36 7.34 -13.71
C LYS A 74 -4.47 7.38 -14.77
N ILE A 75 -5.16 6.26 -14.99
CA ILE A 75 -6.35 6.24 -15.85
C ILE A 75 -7.42 7.12 -15.20
N LEU A 76 -7.71 6.89 -13.91
CA LEU A 76 -8.72 7.63 -13.17
C LEU A 76 -8.41 9.13 -13.05
N THR A 77 -7.17 9.47 -12.70
CA THR A 77 -6.81 10.86 -12.37
C THR A 77 -6.38 11.69 -13.57
N LYS A 78 -5.92 11.07 -14.66
CA LYS A 78 -5.30 11.77 -15.81
C LYS A 78 -5.81 11.32 -17.18
N GLY A 79 -6.70 10.33 -17.24
CA GLY A 79 -7.18 9.76 -18.49
C GLY A 79 -6.09 9.19 -19.41
N LYS A 80 -4.94 8.80 -18.85
CA LYS A 80 -3.79 8.34 -19.64
C LYS A 80 -3.87 6.84 -19.89
N ASP A 81 -3.53 6.42 -21.10
CA ASP A 81 -3.26 5.02 -21.39
C ASP A 81 -2.07 4.50 -20.56
N THR A 82 -2.28 3.39 -19.88
CA THR A 82 -1.29 2.77 -19.00
C THR A 82 -0.96 1.33 -19.39
N THR A 83 -1.38 0.89 -20.56
CA THR A 83 -1.16 -0.48 -21.07
C THR A 83 0.32 -0.88 -21.00
N ALA A 84 1.23 0.01 -21.42
CA ALA A 84 2.67 -0.24 -21.33
C ALA A 84 3.19 -0.40 -19.89
N LEU A 85 2.52 0.22 -18.90
CA LEU A 85 2.85 0.05 -17.48
C LEU A 85 2.26 -1.26 -16.95
N LEU A 86 1.03 -1.58 -17.32
CA LEU A 86 0.38 -2.83 -16.91
C LEU A 86 1.18 -4.06 -17.34
N ASN A 87 1.81 -4.02 -18.51
CA ASN A 87 2.71 -5.09 -18.99
C ASN A 87 3.94 -5.32 -18.10
N LYS A 88 4.27 -4.38 -17.19
CA LYS A 88 5.37 -4.53 -16.22
C LYS A 88 4.96 -5.18 -14.90
N LEU A 89 3.67 -5.45 -14.69
CA LEU A 89 3.15 -6.04 -13.44
C LEU A 89 3.84 -7.37 -13.11
N ALA A 90 3.86 -8.31 -14.07
CA ALA A 90 4.44 -9.62 -13.84
C ALA A 90 5.95 -9.55 -13.54
N GLU A 91 6.68 -8.69 -14.26
CA GLU A 91 8.09 -8.46 -14.01
C GLU A 91 8.35 -7.95 -12.59
N LEU A 92 7.60 -6.94 -12.15
CA LEU A 92 7.74 -6.35 -10.83
C LEU A 92 7.43 -7.37 -9.72
N VAL A 93 6.36 -8.15 -9.87
CA VAL A 93 5.99 -9.21 -8.92
C VAL A 93 7.07 -10.28 -8.85
N ASN A 94 7.64 -10.70 -9.98
CA ASN A 94 8.70 -11.70 -10.02
C ASN A 94 10.00 -11.23 -9.36
N ILE A 95 10.39 -9.95 -9.52
CA ILE A 95 11.54 -9.36 -8.84
C ILE A 95 11.36 -9.44 -7.31
N LEU A 96 10.15 -9.16 -6.82
CA LEU A 96 9.84 -9.14 -5.39
C LEU A 96 9.29 -10.47 -4.86
N ALA A 97 9.16 -11.50 -5.67
CA ALA A 97 8.70 -12.83 -5.22
C ALA A 97 9.54 -13.39 -4.06
N PRO A 98 10.89 -13.26 -4.05
CA PRO A 98 11.73 -13.73 -2.95
C PRO A 98 11.54 -12.97 -1.62
N PHE A 99 10.83 -11.85 -1.63
CA PHE A 99 10.57 -10.99 -0.47
C PHE A 99 9.11 -11.11 -0.03
N PRO A 100 8.75 -12.07 0.83
CA PRO A 100 7.35 -12.45 1.08
C PRO A 100 6.51 -11.34 1.73
N LYS A 101 7.15 -10.40 2.44
CA LYS A 101 6.48 -9.28 3.12
C LYS A 101 6.61 -7.94 2.38
N MET A 102 7.29 -7.91 1.24
CA MET A 102 7.34 -6.75 0.35
C MET A 102 6.17 -6.77 -0.64
N ARG A 103 5.47 -5.65 -0.75
CA ARG A 103 4.33 -5.46 -1.66
C ARG A 103 4.71 -4.52 -2.79
N CYS A 104 4.05 -4.66 -3.93
CA CYS A 104 4.40 -3.83 -5.08
C CYS A 104 3.21 -3.38 -5.93
N ILE A 105 2.01 -3.82 -5.59
CA ILE A 105 0.79 -3.36 -6.25
C ILE A 105 -0.01 -2.61 -5.21
N CYS A 106 -0.14 -1.30 -5.38
CA CYS A 106 -0.87 -0.43 -4.47
C CYS A 106 -2.21 -0.04 -5.07
N ILE A 107 -3.27 -0.17 -4.28
CA ILE A 107 -4.60 0.32 -4.61
C ILE A 107 -4.77 1.64 -3.88
N ASN A 108 -4.53 2.76 -4.56
CA ASN A 108 -4.56 4.10 -3.95
C ASN A 108 -6.00 4.65 -3.89
N ALA A 109 -6.86 3.96 -3.15
CA ALA A 109 -8.26 4.30 -2.99
C ALA A 109 -8.47 5.58 -2.16
N ASP A 110 -7.48 6.00 -1.36
CA ASP A 110 -7.44 7.30 -0.69
C ASP A 110 -7.67 8.47 -1.66
N THR A 111 -7.29 8.32 -2.92
CA THR A 111 -7.61 9.27 -4.00
C THR A 111 -9.13 9.47 -4.15
N LEU A 112 -9.92 8.42 -4.02
CA LEU A 112 -11.38 8.48 -4.10
C LEU A 112 -11.97 9.16 -2.86
N CYS A 113 -11.47 8.82 -1.67
CA CYS A 113 -11.85 9.47 -0.42
C CYS A 113 -11.59 10.99 -0.48
N ASN A 114 -10.39 11.38 -0.92
CA ASN A 114 -10.00 12.78 -1.05
C ASN A 114 -10.74 13.52 -2.20
N ALA A 115 -11.35 12.78 -3.13
CA ALA A 115 -12.25 13.32 -4.14
C ALA A 115 -13.72 13.40 -3.67
N GLY A 116 -14.02 13.05 -2.40
CA GLY A 116 -15.35 13.14 -1.81
C GLY A 116 -16.23 11.92 -2.04
N ALA A 117 -15.66 10.77 -2.39
CA ALA A 117 -16.42 9.52 -2.47
C ALA A 117 -16.97 9.12 -1.09
N TYR A 118 -18.19 8.59 -1.06
CA TYR A 118 -18.74 7.99 0.15
C TYR A 118 -17.96 6.73 0.53
N ILE A 119 -17.95 6.40 1.82
CA ILE A 119 -17.22 5.25 2.41
C ILE A 119 -17.47 3.94 1.65
N TYR A 120 -18.72 3.64 1.32
CA TYR A 120 -19.09 2.43 0.57
C TYR A 120 -18.67 2.48 -0.90
N GLN A 121 -18.58 3.67 -1.50
CA GLN A 121 -18.08 3.85 -2.87
C GLN A 121 -16.58 3.61 -2.92
N GLU A 122 -15.82 4.24 -2.01
CA GLU A 122 -14.39 3.98 -1.87
C GLU A 122 -14.12 2.49 -1.69
N LEU A 123 -14.83 1.82 -0.78
CA LEU A 123 -14.68 0.38 -0.53
C LEU A 123 -14.99 -0.44 -1.78
N GLY A 124 -16.12 -0.21 -2.43
CA GLY A 124 -16.54 -0.97 -3.61
C GLY A 124 -15.57 -0.83 -4.78
N TYR A 125 -15.16 0.40 -5.07
CA TYR A 125 -14.19 0.66 -6.14
C TYR A 125 -12.80 0.12 -5.81
N ALA A 126 -12.34 0.23 -4.57
CA ALA A 126 -11.06 -0.33 -4.16
C ALA A 126 -11.00 -1.85 -4.33
N LEU A 127 -12.08 -2.55 -3.97
CA LEU A 127 -12.17 -4.01 -4.14
C LEU A 127 -12.21 -4.41 -5.62
N ALA A 128 -12.97 -3.69 -6.44
CA ALA A 128 -13.01 -3.91 -7.89
C ALA A 128 -11.63 -3.68 -8.51
N TRP A 129 -10.97 -2.61 -8.12
CA TRP A 129 -9.63 -2.25 -8.56
C TRP A 129 -8.58 -3.31 -8.17
N GLY A 130 -8.62 -3.77 -6.91
CA GLY A 130 -7.77 -4.87 -6.43
C GLY A 130 -8.03 -6.18 -7.18
N ASN A 131 -9.30 -6.50 -7.46
CA ASN A 131 -9.68 -7.68 -8.23
C ASN A 131 -9.14 -7.63 -9.66
N GLU A 132 -9.19 -6.46 -10.30
CA GLU A 132 -8.64 -6.29 -11.66
C GLU A 132 -7.13 -6.53 -11.69
N TYR A 133 -6.36 -5.97 -10.75
CA TYR A 133 -4.94 -6.29 -10.66
C TYR A 133 -4.67 -7.77 -10.39
N LEU A 134 -5.46 -8.39 -9.51
CA LEU A 134 -5.32 -9.81 -9.23
C LEU A 134 -5.57 -10.65 -10.48
N ASN A 135 -6.62 -10.31 -11.24
CA ASN A 135 -6.95 -10.97 -12.51
C ASN A 135 -5.81 -10.83 -13.53
N LEU A 136 -5.33 -9.61 -13.77
CA LEU A 136 -4.22 -9.34 -14.70
C LEU A 136 -2.95 -10.11 -14.35
N MET A 137 -2.63 -10.22 -13.05
CA MET A 137 -1.47 -11.00 -12.61
C MET A 137 -1.66 -12.49 -12.83
N VAL A 138 -2.85 -13.03 -12.56
CA VAL A 138 -3.16 -14.45 -12.77
C VAL A 138 -3.17 -14.78 -14.27
N GLU A 139 -3.73 -13.95 -15.12
CA GLU A 139 -3.67 -14.08 -16.58
C GLU A 139 -2.23 -14.03 -17.12
N ALA A 140 -1.35 -13.25 -16.48
CA ALA A 140 0.08 -13.23 -16.77
C ALA A 140 0.85 -14.45 -16.22
N GLY A 141 0.17 -15.44 -15.65
CA GLY A 141 0.76 -16.68 -15.13
C GLY A 141 1.33 -16.59 -13.71
N ILE A 142 1.07 -15.53 -12.97
CA ILE A 142 1.48 -15.42 -11.56
C ILE A 142 0.51 -16.23 -10.69
N PRO A 143 1.00 -17.13 -9.81
CA PRO A 143 0.14 -17.88 -8.90
C PRO A 143 -0.71 -16.93 -8.03
N ALA A 144 -2.02 -17.19 -7.93
CA ALA A 144 -2.95 -16.32 -7.22
C ALA A 144 -2.52 -16.04 -5.77
N ALA A 145 -1.95 -17.04 -5.08
CA ALA A 145 -1.44 -16.87 -3.71
C ALA A 145 -0.26 -15.87 -3.62
N LEU A 146 0.60 -15.82 -4.62
CA LEU A 146 1.68 -14.85 -4.71
C LEU A 146 1.12 -13.47 -5.08
N ALA A 147 0.30 -13.39 -6.11
CA ALA A 147 -0.30 -12.16 -6.60
C ALA A 147 -1.05 -11.42 -5.48
N ALA A 148 -1.95 -12.10 -4.77
CA ALA A 148 -2.72 -11.52 -3.67
C ALA A 148 -1.83 -10.96 -2.54
N LYS A 149 -0.72 -11.63 -2.21
CA LYS A 149 0.23 -11.17 -1.19
C LYS A 149 1.03 -9.94 -1.60
N LYS A 150 1.09 -9.61 -2.90
CA LYS A 150 1.79 -8.43 -3.42
C LYS A 150 0.92 -7.18 -3.49
N ILE A 151 -0.37 -7.31 -3.18
CA ILE A 151 -1.32 -6.19 -3.16
C ILE A 151 -1.34 -5.53 -1.78
N LYS A 152 -1.35 -4.20 -1.78
CA LYS A 152 -1.53 -3.30 -0.64
C LYS A 152 -2.68 -2.35 -0.95
N PHE A 153 -3.57 -2.14 0.00
CA PHE A 153 -4.66 -1.18 -0.12
C PHE A 153 -4.33 0.07 0.69
N ASN A 154 -4.32 1.21 0.02
CA ASN A 154 -4.22 2.52 0.64
C ASN A 154 -5.62 3.13 0.66
N PHE A 155 -6.26 3.18 1.83
CA PHE A 155 -7.56 3.80 2.03
C PHE A 155 -7.44 5.18 2.67
N GLY A 156 -8.37 6.07 2.34
CA GLY A 156 -8.58 7.27 3.11
C GLY A 156 -9.33 6.99 4.43
N ILE A 157 -9.22 7.88 5.38
CA ILE A 157 -10.02 7.85 6.62
C ILE A 157 -10.78 9.16 6.68
N SER A 158 -12.11 9.08 6.67
CA SER A 158 -12.99 10.25 6.82
C SER A 158 -13.39 10.50 8.28
N GLY A 159 -14.08 11.59 8.52
CA GLY A 159 -14.57 11.94 9.84
C GLY A 159 -15.75 11.09 10.37
N VAL A 160 -16.25 10.11 9.62
CA VAL A 160 -17.40 9.28 10.02
C VAL A 160 -16.94 8.05 10.80
N TYR A 161 -16.55 8.28 12.04
CA TYR A 161 -15.82 7.41 12.94
C TYR A 161 -16.21 5.92 12.93
N PHE A 162 -17.46 5.60 13.25
CA PHE A 162 -17.92 4.21 13.34
C PHE A 162 -18.04 3.53 11.97
N MET A 163 -18.38 4.30 10.94
CA MET A 163 -18.45 3.78 9.58
C MET A 163 -17.09 3.46 9.02
N GLU A 164 -16.06 4.22 9.37
CA GLU A 164 -14.68 3.91 9.01
C GLU A 164 -14.21 2.60 9.66
N ILE A 165 -14.50 2.37 10.93
CA ILE A 165 -14.22 1.09 11.60
C ILE A 165 -14.93 -0.07 10.87
N ALA A 166 -16.19 0.13 10.49
CA ALA A 166 -16.96 -0.87 9.76
C ALA A 166 -16.38 -1.13 8.36
N LYS A 167 -15.96 -0.07 7.63
CA LYS A 167 -15.32 -0.15 6.31
C LYS A 167 -14.13 -1.10 6.32
N PHE A 168 -13.17 -0.88 7.21
CA PHE A 168 -11.95 -1.68 7.25
C PHE A 168 -12.21 -3.15 7.64
N ARG A 169 -13.19 -3.40 8.51
CA ARG A 169 -13.59 -4.77 8.86
C ARG A 169 -14.26 -5.46 7.68
N ALA A 170 -15.19 -4.78 7.01
CA ALA A 170 -15.87 -5.29 5.82
C ALA A 170 -14.89 -5.53 4.67
N ALA A 171 -13.94 -4.60 4.44
CA ALA A 171 -12.93 -4.71 3.41
C ALA A 171 -12.16 -6.03 3.50
N ARG A 172 -11.69 -6.39 4.69
CA ARG A 172 -10.95 -7.65 4.90
C ARG A 172 -11.78 -8.89 4.63
N MET A 173 -13.05 -8.89 5.06
CA MET A 173 -13.96 -10.01 4.82
C MET A 173 -14.25 -10.19 3.33
N MET A 174 -14.59 -9.10 2.65
CA MET A 174 -14.93 -9.11 1.22
C MET A 174 -13.71 -9.46 0.37
N TRP A 175 -12.55 -8.88 0.65
CA TRP A 175 -11.30 -9.21 -0.04
C TRP A 175 -10.94 -10.69 0.09
N ALA A 176 -11.07 -11.25 1.28
CA ALA A 176 -10.81 -12.67 1.49
C ALA A 176 -11.73 -13.56 0.63
N GLN A 177 -12.99 -13.19 0.45
CA GLN A 177 -13.93 -13.89 -0.41
C GLN A 177 -13.55 -13.77 -1.90
N ILE A 178 -13.12 -12.58 -2.34
CA ILE A 178 -12.65 -12.36 -3.71
C ILE A 178 -11.42 -13.24 -3.99
N VAL A 179 -10.41 -13.20 -3.13
CA VAL A 179 -9.18 -13.98 -3.33
C VAL A 179 -9.45 -15.48 -3.35
N LYS A 180 -10.38 -15.97 -2.55
CA LYS A 180 -10.79 -17.39 -2.54
C LYS A 180 -11.32 -17.88 -3.88
N GLN A 181 -11.97 -17.03 -4.68
CA GLN A 181 -12.47 -17.41 -6.01
C GLN A 181 -11.35 -17.77 -6.99
N TYR A 182 -10.13 -17.32 -6.74
CA TYR A 182 -8.95 -17.65 -7.52
C TYR A 182 -8.26 -18.94 -7.05
N ASN A 183 -8.82 -19.66 -6.08
CA ASN A 183 -8.27 -20.90 -5.52
C ASN A 183 -6.77 -20.80 -5.17
N PRO A 184 -6.37 -19.85 -4.30
CA PRO A 184 -4.96 -19.61 -4.01
C PRO A 184 -4.35 -20.83 -3.30
N VAL A 185 -3.41 -21.51 -3.95
CA VAL A 185 -2.68 -22.64 -3.36
C VAL A 185 -1.44 -22.13 -2.65
N CYS A 186 -1.19 -22.58 -1.41
CA CYS A 186 0.00 -22.20 -0.69
C CYS A 186 1.24 -22.85 -1.32
N PRO A 187 2.30 -22.07 -1.62
CA PRO A 187 3.55 -22.63 -2.15
C PRO A 187 4.35 -23.41 -1.09
N ARG A 188 3.98 -23.31 0.19
CA ARG A 188 4.64 -24.04 1.28
C ARG A 188 3.90 -25.35 1.53
N GLU A 189 4.61 -26.45 1.47
CA GLU A 189 4.07 -27.80 1.70
C GLU A 189 3.58 -28.02 3.14
N ASP A 190 4.24 -27.34 4.10
CA ASP A 190 3.95 -27.41 5.54
C ASP A 190 2.86 -26.43 6.01
N CYS A 191 2.15 -25.79 5.10
CA CYS A 191 1.14 -24.80 5.47
C CYS A 191 -0.12 -25.46 6.05
N THR A 192 -0.31 -25.29 7.34
CA THR A 192 -1.50 -25.77 8.08
C THR A 192 -2.66 -24.76 8.04
N ASN A 193 -2.44 -23.53 7.55
CA ASN A 193 -3.46 -22.49 7.50
C ASN A 193 -4.22 -22.50 6.16
N THR A 194 -4.85 -23.63 5.88
CA THR A 194 -5.69 -23.82 4.69
C THR A 194 -7.16 -23.91 5.09
N GLY A 195 -8.06 -23.46 4.21
CA GLY A 195 -9.50 -23.66 4.37
C GLY A 195 -9.89 -25.12 4.10
N GLU A 196 -11.17 -25.45 4.33
CA GLU A 196 -11.77 -26.75 3.99
C GLU A 196 -11.61 -27.08 2.50
N ASP A 197 -11.63 -26.05 1.65
CA ASP A 197 -11.41 -26.10 0.20
C ASP A 197 -9.92 -26.16 -0.21
N LYS A 198 -9.00 -26.34 0.76
CA LYS A 198 -7.53 -26.31 0.59
C LYS A 198 -6.98 -24.97 0.12
N SER A 199 -7.78 -23.89 0.08
CA SER A 199 -7.30 -22.55 -0.25
C SER A 199 -6.39 -21.99 0.84
N CYS A 200 -5.37 -21.19 0.45
CA CYS A 200 -4.42 -20.60 1.36
C CYS A 200 -5.02 -19.38 2.08
N ASN A 201 -5.45 -19.53 3.33
CA ASN A 201 -5.98 -18.42 4.14
C ASN A 201 -4.96 -17.27 4.34
N CYS A 202 -3.65 -17.57 4.29
CA CYS A 202 -2.61 -16.54 4.38
C CYS A 202 -2.61 -15.61 3.16
N ALA A 203 -2.98 -16.11 1.97
CA ALA A 203 -3.10 -15.32 0.75
C ALA A 203 -4.35 -14.42 0.76
N CYS A 204 -5.38 -14.81 1.51
CA CYS A 204 -6.62 -14.07 1.61
C CYS A 204 -6.54 -12.85 2.55
N LYS A 205 -5.43 -12.68 3.29
CA LYS A 205 -5.25 -11.54 4.20
C LYS A 205 -5.01 -10.26 3.41
N MET A 206 -5.88 -9.28 3.62
CA MET A 206 -5.72 -7.94 3.09
C MET A 206 -4.69 -7.16 3.92
N TYR A 207 -3.77 -6.48 3.26
CA TYR A 207 -2.91 -5.49 3.92
C TYR A 207 -3.50 -4.10 3.70
N VAL A 208 -3.76 -3.41 4.79
CA VAL A 208 -4.44 -2.11 4.80
C VAL A 208 -3.51 -1.05 5.36
N ASN A 209 -3.18 -0.07 4.54
CA ASN A 209 -2.63 1.20 4.95
C ASN A 209 -3.76 2.24 4.92
N ALA A 210 -3.89 3.04 5.97
CA ALA A 210 -4.91 4.05 6.08
C ALA A 210 -4.28 5.43 6.22
N THR A 211 -4.73 6.41 5.43
CA THR A 211 -4.24 7.79 5.46
C THR A 211 -5.38 8.72 5.86
N THR A 212 -5.16 9.60 6.81
CA THR A 212 -6.15 10.60 7.20
C THR A 212 -6.52 11.49 6.02
N SER A 213 -7.82 11.74 5.83
CA SER A 213 -8.35 12.45 4.67
C SER A 213 -8.01 13.95 4.71
N THR A 214 -7.63 14.50 3.55
CA THR A 214 -7.50 15.94 3.37
C THR A 214 -8.81 16.60 2.91
N TYR A 215 -9.81 15.81 2.50
CA TYR A 215 -11.09 16.31 2.00
C TYR A 215 -11.86 17.12 3.04
N ASN A 216 -11.82 16.72 4.30
CA ASN A 216 -12.51 17.37 5.41
C ASN A 216 -11.66 18.36 6.20
N MET A 217 -10.40 18.62 5.77
CA MET A 217 -9.56 19.62 6.39
C MET A 217 -10.01 21.04 6.06
N THR A 218 -9.80 21.96 6.99
CA THR A 218 -10.08 23.39 6.82
C THR A 218 -8.81 24.22 6.77
N VAL A 219 -8.85 25.33 6.03
CA VAL A 219 -7.76 26.31 5.97
C VAL A 219 -8.02 27.52 6.87
N PHE A 220 -9.26 27.72 7.35
CA PHE A 220 -9.62 28.90 8.15
C PHE A 220 -9.27 28.79 9.64
N ASP A 221 -9.37 27.59 10.19
CA ASP A 221 -8.95 27.25 11.55
C ASP A 221 -8.20 25.91 11.49
N SER A 222 -6.94 26.00 11.15
CA SER A 222 -6.12 24.83 10.87
C SER A 222 -5.88 23.95 12.10
N TYR A 223 -5.87 24.51 13.30
CA TYR A 223 -5.70 23.72 14.53
C TYR A 223 -6.83 22.73 14.76
N VAL A 224 -8.03 22.99 14.25
CA VAL A 224 -9.14 22.02 14.29
C VAL A 224 -8.80 20.73 13.51
N ASN A 225 -7.92 20.82 12.51
CA ASN A 225 -7.48 19.64 11.76
C ASN A 225 -6.76 18.61 12.65
N MET A 226 -6.09 19.04 13.74
CA MET A 226 -5.48 18.11 14.72
C MET A 226 -6.54 17.21 15.38
N LEU A 227 -7.67 17.78 15.76
CA LEU A 227 -8.78 17.00 16.34
C LEU A 227 -9.39 16.03 15.31
N ARG A 228 -9.50 16.46 14.06
CA ARG A 228 -10.00 15.61 12.97
C ARG A 228 -9.07 14.44 12.69
N THR A 229 -7.79 14.70 12.45
CA THR A 229 -6.80 13.66 12.17
C THR A 229 -6.61 12.70 13.34
N GLN A 230 -6.70 13.20 14.59
CA GLN A 230 -6.67 12.36 15.78
C GLN A 230 -7.84 11.34 15.79
N THR A 231 -9.07 11.80 15.57
CA THR A 231 -10.24 10.92 15.56
C THR A 231 -10.24 9.95 14.39
N GLU A 232 -9.77 10.38 13.23
CA GLU A 232 -9.57 9.54 12.06
C GLU A 232 -8.53 8.45 12.35
N ALA A 233 -7.34 8.81 12.82
CA ALA A 233 -6.30 7.86 13.20
C ALA A 233 -6.77 6.87 14.27
N MET A 234 -7.55 7.33 15.26
CA MET A 234 -8.14 6.47 16.28
C MET A 234 -9.12 5.45 15.69
N SER A 235 -9.96 5.85 14.73
CA SER A 235 -10.89 4.93 14.06
C SER A 235 -10.14 3.83 13.29
N ALA A 236 -9.07 4.18 12.60
CA ALA A 236 -8.22 3.23 11.88
C ALA A 236 -7.49 2.28 12.84
N ALA A 237 -6.97 2.79 13.97
CA ALA A 237 -6.32 1.98 14.99
C ALA A 237 -7.29 0.96 15.62
N LEU A 238 -8.52 1.36 15.95
CA LEU A 238 -9.56 0.46 16.45
C LEU A 238 -10.05 -0.55 15.41
N ALA A 239 -9.96 -0.21 14.14
CA ALA A 239 -10.22 -1.14 13.04
C ALA A 239 -9.06 -2.12 12.80
N ASN A 240 -7.94 -1.97 13.51
CA ASN A 240 -6.74 -2.79 13.43
C ASN A 240 -6.14 -2.80 12.00
N VAL A 241 -6.00 -1.62 11.37
CA VAL A 241 -5.28 -1.50 10.10
C VAL A 241 -3.79 -1.80 10.29
N ASP A 242 -3.10 -2.17 9.22
CA ASP A 242 -1.69 -2.60 9.29
C ASP A 242 -0.72 -1.42 9.40
N ALA A 243 -1.07 -0.28 8.78
CA ALA A 243 -0.31 0.97 8.87
C ALA A 243 -1.22 2.19 8.84
N ILE A 244 -0.79 3.28 9.48
CA ILE A 244 -1.52 4.56 9.52
C ILE A 244 -0.55 5.67 9.13
N VAL A 245 -0.99 6.53 8.21
CA VAL A 245 -0.33 7.80 7.88
C VAL A 245 -1.23 8.94 8.34
N VAL A 246 -0.72 9.76 9.23
CA VAL A 246 -1.43 10.96 9.72
C VAL A 246 -0.93 12.17 8.94
N THR A 247 -1.83 12.84 8.24
CA THR A 247 -1.50 14.07 7.50
C THR A 247 -1.34 15.23 8.48
N PRO A 248 -0.24 15.99 8.43
CA PRO A 248 -0.05 17.16 9.25
C PRO A 248 -1.19 18.18 9.10
N PHE A 249 -1.54 18.86 10.19
CA PHE A 249 -2.73 19.72 10.22
C PHE A 249 -2.64 20.95 9.30
N ASP A 250 -1.42 21.39 8.97
CA ASP A 250 -1.12 22.52 8.10
C ASP A 250 -0.94 22.15 6.62
N ALA A 251 -0.90 20.88 6.29
CA ALA A 251 -0.71 20.38 4.92
C ALA A 251 -1.68 20.94 3.86
N PRO A 252 -2.92 21.36 4.16
CA PRO A 252 -3.83 21.92 3.18
C PRO A 252 -3.42 23.29 2.63
N TYR A 253 -2.57 24.06 3.31
CA TYR A 253 -2.26 25.44 2.93
C TYR A 253 -0.76 25.77 2.86
N GLU A 254 0.11 24.94 3.43
CA GLU A 254 1.55 25.16 3.38
C GLU A 254 2.34 23.84 3.40
N VAL A 255 3.65 23.93 3.19
CA VAL A 255 4.55 22.79 3.46
C VAL A 255 4.53 22.53 4.96
N PRO A 256 4.30 21.28 5.40
CA PRO A 256 4.24 20.97 6.83
C PRO A 256 5.40 21.54 7.63
N THR A 257 5.07 22.20 8.70
CA THR A 257 6.06 22.78 9.63
C THR A 257 6.64 21.71 10.54
N ASP A 258 7.85 21.92 11.05
CA ASP A 258 8.45 21.04 12.07
C ASP A 258 7.55 20.82 13.30
N PHE A 259 6.72 21.80 13.62
CA PHE A 259 5.75 21.72 14.70
C PHE A 259 4.61 20.75 14.34
N ALA A 260 4.04 20.88 13.13
CA ALA A 260 2.96 20.01 12.66
C ALA A 260 3.40 18.55 12.49
N GLU A 261 4.66 18.32 12.13
CA GLU A 261 5.22 16.98 12.00
C GLU A 261 5.50 16.29 13.35
N ARG A 262 5.62 17.05 14.43
CA ARG A 262 5.89 16.52 15.79
C ARG A 262 4.64 16.15 16.57
N ILE A 263 3.51 16.78 16.25
CA ILE A 263 2.22 16.54 16.89
C ILE A 263 1.54 15.32 16.30
#